data_cdf841686bb849c4dd555264669c1a72
#
_entry.id   cdf841686bb849c4dd555264669c1a72
#
_cell.length_a   1.000
_cell.length_b   1.000
_cell.length_c   1.000
_cell.angle_alpha   90.00
_cell.angle_beta   90.00
_cell.angle_gamma   90.00
#
_symmetry.space_group_name_H-M   'P 1'
#
loop_
_entity.id
_entity.type
_entity.pdbx_description
1 polymer ?
#
loop_
_entity_poly.entity_id
_entity_poly.type
_entity_poly.pdbx_seq_one_letter_code
_entity_poly.pdbx_strand_id
1 'polypeptide(L)'
;MVDRDDNLRHWRELAPTDPKHTKPFQRPGGFKGTAIRPIWNIQRLTEHFGPMGIGWGTEEPKFNVIDTKEGEIIVYCILQCWYKETPEAERAIIWGLGGDKVSQKRSGVMFGDDEAFKKAYTDALGNAFVRIGVNADIHMGLFEDSKYLMEVREHYDNTRAIQNQLEHKS
;
A
#
# COMPACT_ATOMS: atom_id res chain seq x y z
N MET A 1 -6.22 15.00 -28.31
CA MET A 1 -4.89 15.01 -27.63
C MET A 1 -5.22 14.84 -26.16
N VAL A 2 -4.86 13.71 -25.56
CA VAL A 2 -5.11 13.48 -24.12
C VAL A 2 -4.25 14.48 -23.35
N ASP A 3 -4.87 15.23 -22.46
CA ASP A 3 -4.16 16.17 -21.60
C ASP A 3 -3.18 15.37 -20.72
N ARG A 4 -1.88 15.67 -20.83
CA ARG A 4 -0.84 14.98 -20.05
C ARG A 4 -1.04 15.16 -18.54
N ASP A 5 -1.65 16.26 -18.14
CA ASP A 5 -1.97 16.51 -16.74
C ASP A 5 -3.05 15.56 -16.20
N ASP A 6 -3.95 15.10 -17.04
CA ASP A 6 -4.98 14.14 -16.66
C ASP A 6 -4.40 12.73 -16.39
N ASN A 7 -3.31 12.35 -17.06
CA ASN A 7 -2.65 11.07 -16.85
C ASN A 7 -2.04 10.90 -15.42
N LEU A 8 -1.75 11.99 -14.74
CA LEU A 8 -1.17 11.99 -13.40
C LEU A 8 -2.21 12.27 -12.28
N ARG A 9 -3.51 12.33 -12.59
CA ARG A 9 -4.55 12.70 -11.62
C ARG A 9 -4.53 11.81 -10.36
N HIS A 10 -4.46 10.49 -10.52
CA HIS A 10 -4.37 9.57 -9.40
C HIS A 10 -3.08 9.75 -8.59
N TRP A 11 -1.96 9.94 -9.27
CA TRP A 11 -0.67 10.18 -8.60
C TRP A 11 -0.67 11.43 -7.75
N ARG A 12 -1.24 12.53 -8.23
CA ARG A 12 -1.31 13.78 -7.47
C ARG A 12 -2.11 13.63 -6.18
N GLU A 13 -3.19 12.87 -6.24
CA GLU A 13 -4.09 12.70 -5.10
C GLU A 13 -3.66 11.58 -4.16
N LEU A 14 -3.14 10.47 -4.68
CA LEU A 14 -2.89 9.25 -3.93
C LEU A 14 -1.43 9.12 -3.43
N ALA A 15 -0.48 9.83 -4.04
CA ALA A 15 0.92 9.71 -3.65
C ALA A 15 1.22 10.24 -2.24
N PRO A 16 0.68 11.39 -1.80
CA PRO A 16 0.97 11.87 -0.47
C PRO A 16 0.45 10.91 0.60
N THR A 17 1.34 10.50 1.51
CA THR A 17 1.03 9.58 2.61
C THR A 17 0.96 10.33 3.93
N ASP A 18 -0.12 10.17 4.69
CA ASP A 18 -0.21 10.74 6.03
C ASP A 18 0.83 10.11 6.97
N PRO A 19 1.77 10.91 7.51
CA PRO A 19 2.81 10.41 8.42
C PRO A 19 2.26 9.67 9.66
N LYS A 20 1.02 9.94 10.09
CA LYS A 20 0.37 9.22 11.20
C LYS A 20 0.10 7.74 10.89
N HIS A 21 0.04 7.40 9.60
CA HIS A 21 -0.18 6.03 9.12
C HIS A 21 1.10 5.31 8.70
N THR A 22 2.24 5.84 9.11
CA THR A 22 3.55 5.25 8.85
C THR A 22 4.24 4.82 10.15
N LYS A 23 5.27 4.04 10.01
CA LYS A 23 6.21 3.70 11.08
C LYS A 23 7.62 3.52 10.52
N PRO A 24 8.65 3.99 11.20
CA PRO A 24 10.03 3.70 10.82
C PRO A 24 10.31 2.20 11.02
N PHE A 25 11.17 1.65 10.17
CA PHE A 25 11.70 0.31 10.36
C PHE A 25 13.21 0.29 10.06
N GLN A 26 13.88 -0.72 10.62
CA GLN A 26 15.28 -0.98 10.33
C GLN A 26 15.46 -2.46 10.01
N ARG A 27 16.18 -2.76 8.94
CA ARG A 27 16.56 -4.13 8.56
C ARG A 27 17.95 -4.48 9.08
N PRO A 28 18.25 -5.77 9.26
CA PRO A 28 19.63 -6.23 9.44
C PRO A 28 20.54 -5.66 8.33
N GLY A 29 21.71 -5.16 8.70
CA GLY A 29 22.61 -4.46 7.77
C GLY A 29 22.48 -2.93 7.79
N GLY A 30 21.61 -2.37 8.67
CA GLY A 30 21.55 -0.93 8.94
C GLY A 30 20.61 -0.14 8.02
N PHE A 31 19.99 -0.77 7.03
CA PHE A 31 18.99 -0.09 6.18
C PHE A 31 17.80 0.38 7.02
N LYS A 32 17.49 1.67 6.92
CA LYS A 32 16.34 2.30 7.55
C LYS A 32 15.34 2.72 6.47
N GLY A 33 14.06 2.67 6.79
CA GLY A 33 13.02 3.10 5.88
C GLY A 33 11.72 3.38 6.61
N THR A 34 10.71 3.76 5.85
CA THR A 34 9.35 4.04 6.33
C THR A 34 8.40 2.97 5.81
N ALA A 35 7.68 2.31 6.72
CA ALA A 35 6.64 1.35 6.39
C ALA A 35 5.26 2.00 6.51
N ILE A 36 4.38 1.69 5.58
CA ILE A 36 2.97 2.10 5.58
C ILE A 36 2.17 1.12 6.42
N ARG A 37 1.22 1.60 7.20
CA ARG A 37 0.23 0.73 7.86
C ARG A 37 -0.75 0.22 6.80
N PRO A 38 -0.92 -1.09 6.62
CA PRO A 38 -1.73 -1.65 5.52
C PRO A 38 -3.16 -1.12 5.46
N ILE A 39 -3.78 -0.86 6.60
CA ILE A 39 -5.14 -0.31 6.66
C ILE A 39 -5.25 1.06 6.01
N TRP A 40 -4.17 1.83 5.96
CA TRP A 40 -4.15 3.12 5.29
C TRP A 40 -4.36 2.98 3.78
N ASN A 41 -3.79 1.95 3.15
CA ASN A 41 -4.03 1.68 1.74
C ASN A 41 -5.52 1.48 1.45
N ILE A 42 -6.20 0.70 2.29
CA ILE A 42 -7.64 0.43 2.18
C ILE A 42 -8.44 1.71 2.35
N GLN A 43 -8.09 2.53 3.34
CA GLN A 43 -8.76 3.81 3.56
C GLN A 43 -8.59 4.73 2.34
N ARG A 44 -7.36 4.93 1.85
CA ARG A 44 -7.09 5.79 0.68
C ARG A 44 -7.84 5.33 -0.58
N LEU A 45 -7.85 4.03 -0.84
CA LEU A 45 -8.60 3.48 -1.96
C LEU A 45 -10.11 3.69 -1.81
N THR A 46 -10.62 3.53 -0.60
CA THR A 46 -12.05 3.73 -0.31
C THR A 46 -12.45 5.20 -0.41
N GLU A 47 -11.63 6.11 0.06
CA GLU A 47 -11.85 7.57 -0.08
C GLU A 47 -11.86 8.01 -1.54
N HIS A 48 -10.96 7.44 -2.36
CA HIS A 48 -10.77 7.88 -3.74
C HIS A 48 -11.72 7.21 -4.73
N PHE A 49 -11.92 5.90 -4.63
CA PHE A 49 -12.70 5.09 -5.58
C PHE A 49 -14.07 4.66 -5.05
N GLY A 50 -14.35 4.85 -3.77
CA GLY A 50 -15.54 4.33 -3.11
C GLY A 50 -15.30 3.00 -2.37
N PRO A 51 -16.36 2.39 -1.81
CA PRO A 51 -16.23 1.17 -1.00
C PRO A 51 -15.65 -0.01 -1.79
N MET A 52 -14.85 -0.84 -1.09
CA MET A 52 -14.35 -2.10 -1.64
C MET A 52 -15.51 -2.99 -2.12
N GLY A 53 -15.36 -3.58 -3.27
CA GLY A 53 -16.41 -4.37 -3.96
C GLY A 53 -17.30 -3.54 -4.88
N ILE A 54 -17.31 -2.21 -4.76
CA ILE A 54 -18.07 -1.27 -5.60
C ILE A 54 -17.14 -0.43 -6.47
N GLY A 55 -16.28 0.37 -5.87
CA GLY A 55 -15.37 1.27 -6.58
C GLY A 55 -13.99 0.66 -6.84
N TRP A 56 -13.57 -0.28 -6.03
CA TRP A 56 -12.33 -1.05 -6.17
C TRP A 56 -12.45 -2.41 -5.51
N GLY A 57 -11.52 -3.31 -5.80
CA GLY A 57 -11.51 -4.63 -5.17
C GLY A 57 -10.40 -5.52 -5.69
N THR A 58 -10.46 -6.78 -5.26
CA THR A 58 -9.54 -7.83 -5.67
C THR A 58 -10.30 -9.06 -6.15
N GLU A 59 -9.69 -9.81 -7.04
CA GLU A 59 -10.13 -11.17 -7.36
C GLU A 59 -9.52 -12.16 -6.36
N GLU A 60 -9.84 -13.44 -6.51
CA GLU A 60 -9.31 -14.50 -5.68
C GLU A 60 -7.77 -14.54 -5.74
N PRO A 61 -7.07 -14.48 -4.59
CA PRO A 61 -5.62 -14.48 -4.57
C PRO A 61 -5.06 -15.86 -4.97
N LYS A 62 -4.00 -15.86 -5.78
CA LYS A 62 -3.26 -17.07 -6.12
C LYS A 62 -1.97 -17.14 -5.32
N PHE A 63 -1.80 -18.22 -4.54
CA PHE A 63 -0.61 -18.45 -3.75
C PHE A 63 0.27 -19.51 -4.37
N ASN A 64 1.57 -19.22 -4.45
CA ASN A 64 2.61 -20.17 -4.80
C ASN A 64 3.55 -20.36 -3.60
N VAL A 65 3.81 -21.59 -3.24
CA VAL A 65 4.72 -21.94 -2.14
C VAL A 65 5.98 -22.55 -2.74
N ILE A 66 7.13 -22.05 -2.31
CA ILE A 66 8.45 -22.47 -2.80
C ILE A 66 9.29 -22.95 -1.63
N ASP A 67 9.77 -24.19 -1.72
CA ASP A 67 10.80 -24.71 -0.84
C ASP A 67 12.17 -24.28 -1.35
N THR A 68 12.94 -23.62 -0.50
CA THR A 68 14.30 -23.25 -0.85
C THR A 68 15.25 -24.44 -0.58
N LYS A 69 16.42 -24.45 -1.25
CA LYS A 69 17.46 -25.47 -1.03
C LYS A 69 17.97 -25.49 0.42
N GLU A 70 17.76 -24.43 1.17
CA GLU A 70 18.19 -24.27 2.57
C GLU A 70 17.10 -24.72 3.56
N GLY A 71 15.94 -25.20 3.05
CA GLY A 71 14.80 -25.67 3.85
C GLY A 71 13.90 -24.55 4.36
N GLU A 72 14.09 -23.31 3.92
CA GLU A 72 13.13 -22.23 4.15
C GLU A 72 11.96 -22.36 3.19
N ILE A 73 10.78 -21.99 3.63
CA ILE A 73 9.55 -21.97 2.82
C ILE A 73 9.14 -20.52 2.60
N ILE A 74 8.92 -20.15 1.34
CA ILE A 74 8.47 -18.82 0.94
C ILE A 74 7.12 -18.95 0.27
N VAL A 75 6.19 -18.05 0.58
CA VAL A 75 4.92 -17.91 -0.13
C VAL A 75 4.93 -16.64 -0.96
N TYR A 76 4.46 -16.75 -2.19
CA TYR A 76 4.15 -15.60 -3.04
C TYR A 76 2.65 -15.55 -3.29
N CYS A 77 2.10 -14.32 -3.24
CA CYS A 77 0.73 -14.00 -3.62
C CYS A 77 0.74 -13.24 -4.94
N ILE A 78 0.02 -13.75 -5.94
CA ILE A 78 -0.30 -13.03 -7.17
C ILE A 78 -1.73 -12.56 -7.03
N LEU A 79 -1.94 -11.25 -7.08
CA LEU A 79 -3.24 -10.63 -6.83
C LEU A 79 -3.66 -9.76 -8.02
N GLN A 80 -4.79 -10.10 -8.61
CA GLN A 80 -5.48 -9.23 -9.54
C GLN A 80 -6.33 -8.26 -8.74
N CYS A 81 -6.11 -6.96 -8.95
CA CYS A 81 -6.88 -5.87 -8.37
C CYS A 81 -7.61 -5.11 -9.48
N TRP A 82 -8.64 -4.40 -9.12
CA TRP A 82 -9.39 -3.55 -10.04
C TRP A 82 -9.88 -2.29 -9.33
N TYR A 83 -10.10 -1.24 -10.11
CA TYR A 83 -10.76 -0.02 -9.69
C TYR A 83 -11.63 0.53 -10.80
N LYS A 84 -12.51 1.46 -10.48
CA LYS A 84 -13.36 2.18 -11.43
C LYS A 84 -13.10 3.68 -11.33
N GLU A 85 -12.98 4.33 -12.46
CA GLU A 85 -12.84 5.79 -12.56
C GLU A 85 -14.10 6.54 -12.14
N THR A 86 -15.26 5.98 -12.51
CA THR A 86 -16.60 6.40 -12.09
C THR A 86 -17.45 5.17 -11.78
N PRO A 87 -18.57 5.29 -11.07
CA PRO A 87 -19.43 4.14 -10.76
C PRO A 87 -19.84 3.33 -12.00
N GLU A 88 -20.04 4.01 -13.14
CA GLU A 88 -20.47 3.41 -14.40
C GLU A 88 -19.33 2.91 -15.27
N ALA A 89 -18.08 3.29 -14.95
CA ALA A 89 -16.92 2.89 -15.74
C ALA A 89 -16.65 1.38 -15.66
N GLU A 90 -16.03 0.85 -16.69
CA GLU A 90 -15.47 -0.50 -16.66
C GLU A 90 -14.35 -0.60 -15.63
N ARG A 91 -14.10 -1.82 -15.17
CA ARG A 91 -13.01 -2.09 -14.23
C ARG A 91 -11.66 -1.93 -14.91
N ALA A 92 -10.83 -1.04 -14.41
CA ALA A 92 -9.42 -1.00 -14.75
C ALA A 92 -8.68 -2.09 -13.95
N ILE A 93 -7.93 -2.95 -14.63
CA ILE A 93 -7.27 -4.11 -14.02
C ILE A 93 -5.80 -3.82 -13.80
N ILE A 94 -5.32 -4.09 -12.61
CA ILE A 94 -3.90 -4.01 -12.22
C ILE A 94 -3.50 -5.28 -11.48
N TRP A 95 -2.20 -5.53 -11.40
CA TRP A 95 -1.65 -6.73 -10.76
C TRP A 95 -0.61 -6.36 -9.71
N GLY A 96 -0.62 -7.11 -8.61
CA GLY A 96 0.41 -7.06 -7.59
C GLY A 96 1.01 -8.44 -7.31
N LEU A 97 2.26 -8.43 -6.92
CA LEU A 97 3.00 -9.57 -6.41
C LEU A 97 3.51 -9.21 -5.03
N GLY A 98 3.25 -10.07 -4.05
CA GLY A 98 3.76 -9.94 -2.69
C GLY A 98 4.31 -11.27 -2.20
N GLY A 99 5.18 -11.24 -1.19
CA GLY A 99 5.75 -12.46 -0.65
C GLY A 99 6.16 -12.33 0.80
N ASP A 100 6.19 -13.48 1.49
CA ASP A 100 6.72 -13.58 2.84
C ASP A 100 7.28 -14.99 3.10
N LYS A 101 7.99 -15.14 4.21
CA LYS A 101 8.56 -16.41 4.65
C LYS A 101 7.59 -17.14 5.56
N VAL A 102 7.10 -18.29 5.12
CA VAL A 102 6.29 -19.22 5.94
C VAL A 102 7.17 -19.88 7.01
N SER A 103 8.42 -20.22 6.64
CA SER A 103 9.43 -20.67 7.60
C SER A 103 10.79 -20.06 7.28
N GLN A 104 11.56 -19.79 8.33
CA GLN A 104 12.91 -19.27 8.21
C GLN A 104 13.82 -19.80 9.31
N LYS A 105 15.08 -20.00 8.97
CA LYS A 105 16.08 -20.43 9.92
C LYS A 105 16.73 -19.23 10.60
N ARG A 106 16.73 -19.20 11.94
CA ARG A 106 17.41 -18.19 12.74
C ARG A 106 18.29 -18.88 13.77
N SER A 107 19.59 -18.59 13.77
CA SER A 107 20.55 -19.20 14.68
C SER A 107 20.48 -20.73 14.74
N GLY A 108 20.26 -21.37 13.59
CA GLY A 108 20.17 -22.84 13.48
C GLY A 108 18.80 -23.43 13.78
N VAL A 109 17.85 -22.67 14.31
CA VAL A 109 16.49 -23.12 14.64
C VAL A 109 15.50 -22.66 13.56
N MET A 110 14.58 -23.53 13.17
CA MET A 110 13.51 -23.24 12.24
C MET A 110 12.33 -22.58 12.97
N PHE A 111 11.87 -21.44 12.46
CA PHE A 111 10.68 -20.73 12.94
C PHE A 111 9.64 -20.69 11.82
N GLY A 112 8.39 -21.01 12.16
CA GLY A 112 7.22 -20.83 11.28
C GLY A 112 6.55 -19.47 11.52
N ASP A 113 5.88 -18.95 10.47
CA ASP A 113 5.04 -17.77 10.52
C ASP A 113 3.64 -18.16 9.99
N ASP A 114 2.67 -18.26 10.88
CA ASP A 114 1.27 -18.58 10.57
C ASP A 114 0.53 -17.44 9.87
N GLU A 115 1.08 -16.24 9.87
CA GLU A 115 0.53 -15.08 9.17
C GLU A 115 1.15 -14.82 7.77
N ALA A 116 2.09 -15.64 7.33
CA ALA A 116 2.85 -15.40 6.10
C ALA A 116 1.97 -15.21 4.86
N PHE A 117 0.91 -16.00 4.71
CA PHE A 117 -0.05 -15.86 3.60
C PHE A 117 -0.79 -14.53 3.65
N LYS A 118 -1.23 -14.10 4.82
CA LYS A 118 -1.89 -12.80 5.01
C LYS A 118 -0.95 -11.62 4.73
N LYS A 119 0.32 -11.75 5.13
CA LYS A 119 1.35 -10.74 4.83
C LYS A 119 1.65 -10.68 3.34
N ALA A 120 1.80 -11.83 2.67
CA ALA A 120 2.01 -11.90 1.23
C ALA A 120 0.83 -11.28 0.44
N TYR A 121 -0.42 -11.52 0.87
CA TYR A 121 -1.60 -10.88 0.29
C TYR A 121 -1.57 -9.35 0.48
N THR A 122 -1.26 -8.89 1.68
CA THR A 122 -1.21 -7.47 2.00
C THR A 122 -0.10 -6.74 1.23
N ASP A 123 1.05 -7.38 1.06
CA ASP A 123 2.16 -6.88 0.25
C ASP A 123 1.77 -6.82 -1.24
N ALA A 124 1.11 -7.87 -1.76
CA ALA A 124 0.61 -7.88 -3.14
C ALA A 124 -0.40 -6.76 -3.40
N LEU A 125 -1.31 -6.49 -2.46
CA LEU A 125 -2.28 -5.40 -2.55
C LEU A 125 -1.58 -4.04 -2.64
N GLY A 126 -0.63 -3.76 -1.75
CA GLY A 126 0.15 -2.52 -1.78
C GLY A 126 0.93 -2.37 -3.09
N ASN A 127 1.60 -3.42 -3.54
CA ASN A 127 2.39 -3.44 -4.78
C ASN A 127 1.53 -3.30 -6.05
N ALA A 128 0.25 -3.67 -6.02
CA ALA A 128 -0.67 -3.40 -7.12
C ALA A 128 -0.98 -1.90 -7.22
N PHE A 129 -1.43 -1.30 -6.13
CA PHE A 129 -1.97 0.06 -6.14
C PHE A 129 -0.90 1.16 -6.12
N VAL A 130 0.33 0.88 -5.69
CA VAL A 130 1.43 1.84 -5.86
C VAL A 130 1.67 2.19 -7.34
N ARG A 131 1.30 1.30 -8.27
CA ARG A 131 1.43 1.53 -9.73
C ARG A 131 0.53 2.63 -10.26
N ILE A 132 -0.53 2.95 -9.54
CA ILE A 132 -1.41 4.09 -9.85
C ILE A 132 -1.22 5.26 -8.88
N GLY A 133 -0.18 5.20 -8.05
CA GLY A 133 0.24 6.31 -7.20
C GLY A 133 -0.01 6.15 -5.71
N VAL A 134 -0.75 5.14 -5.25
CA VAL A 134 -1.06 5.00 -3.80
C VAL A 134 0.22 4.90 -2.97
N ASN A 135 0.44 5.90 -2.11
CA ASN A 135 1.64 6.02 -1.27
C ASN A 135 2.96 6.00 -2.04
N ALA A 136 2.96 6.49 -3.28
CA ALA A 136 4.13 6.46 -4.14
C ALA A 136 5.28 7.32 -3.59
N ASP A 137 5.01 8.34 -2.81
CA ASP A 137 5.98 9.21 -2.15
C ASP A 137 6.97 8.44 -1.26
N ILE A 138 6.50 7.42 -0.53
CA ILE A 138 7.37 6.54 0.27
C ILE A 138 8.26 5.70 -0.64
N HIS A 139 7.70 5.13 -1.71
CA HIS A 139 8.46 4.33 -2.67
C HIS A 139 9.48 5.16 -3.48
N MET A 140 9.22 6.46 -3.63
CA MET A 140 10.12 7.43 -4.24
C MET A 140 11.20 7.93 -3.27
N GLY A 141 11.15 7.55 -1.98
CA GLY A 141 12.10 7.98 -0.96
C GLY A 141 11.87 9.41 -0.45
N LEU A 142 10.73 10.04 -0.77
CA LEU A 142 10.45 11.43 -0.38
C LEU A 142 10.29 11.59 1.14
N PHE A 143 9.95 10.53 1.86
CA PHE A 143 9.86 10.54 3.33
C PHE A 143 11.21 10.70 4.04
N GLU A 144 12.32 10.59 3.31
CA GLU A 144 13.66 10.87 3.82
C GLU A 144 14.02 12.35 3.73
N ASP A 145 13.25 13.14 2.95
CA ASP A 145 13.36 14.59 2.90
C ASP A 145 12.50 15.24 4.01
N SER A 146 13.17 15.91 4.94
CA SER A 146 12.53 16.56 6.08
C SER A 146 11.56 17.68 5.67
N LYS A 147 11.86 18.40 4.58
CA LYS A 147 11.01 19.47 4.06
C LYS A 147 9.71 18.90 3.52
N TYR A 148 9.80 17.88 2.66
CA TYR A 148 8.64 17.17 2.14
C TYR A 148 7.76 16.63 3.27
N LEU A 149 8.37 15.98 4.26
CA LEU A 149 7.66 15.42 5.40
C LEU A 149 6.91 16.49 6.22
N MET A 150 7.47 17.69 6.37
CA MET A 150 6.80 18.81 7.02
C MET A 150 5.59 19.29 6.20
N GLU A 151 5.76 19.48 4.89
CA GLU A 151 4.69 19.91 3.98
C GLU A 151 3.51 18.93 3.98
N VAL A 152 3.78 17.64 3.88
CA VAL A 152 2.73 16.59 3.92
C VAL A 152 2.04 16.52 5.27
N ARG A 153 2.79 16.69 6.37
CA ARG A 153 2.21 16.73 7.72
C ARG A 153 1.25 17.91 7.87
N GLU A 154 1.67 19.08 7.45
CA GLU A 154 0.85 20.30 7.49
C GLU A 154 -0.43 20.12 6.65
N HIS A 155 -0.31 19.56 5.45
CA HIS A 155 -1.45 19.28 4.59
C HIS A 155 -2.50 18.41 5.29
N TYR A 156 -2.10 17.28 5.92
CA TYR A 156 -3.05 16.40 6.59
C TYR A 156 -3.58 16.97 7.91
N ASP A 157 -2.79 17.76 8.65
CA ASP A 157 -3.27 18.43 9.87
C ASP A 157 -4.33 19.47 9.53
N ASN A 158 -4.14 20.25 8.46
CA ASN A 158 -5.12 21.21 7.96
C ASN A 158 -6.41 20.54 7.48
N THR A 159 -6.30 19.43 6.74
CA THR A 159 -7.47 18.66 6.28
C THR A 159 -8.30 18.16 7.46
N ARG A 160 -7.66 17.59 8.48
CA ARG A 160 -8.35 17.15 9.71
C ARG A 160 -9.01 18.29 10.47
N ALA A 161 -8.36 19.44 10.55
CA ALA A 161 -8.94 20.61 11.22
C ALA A 161 -10.22 21.09 10.53
N ILE A 162 -10.23 21.09 9.21
CA ILE A 162 -11.43 21.46 8.41
C ILE A 162 -12.56 20.43 8.63
N GLN A 163 -12.25 19.14 8.57
CA GLN A 163 -13.24 18.07 8.81
C GLN A 163 -13.90 18.18 10.19
N ASN A 164 -13.11 18.36 11.25
CA ASN A 164 -13.61 18.56 12.60
C ASN A 164 -14.53 19.77 12.73
N GLN A 165 -14.23 20.89 12.03
CA GLN A 165 -15.09 22.07 12.03
C GLN A 165 -16.43 21.83 11.33
N LEU A 166 -16.46 20.98 10.31
CA LEU A 166 -17.70 20.66 9.58
C LEU A 166 -18.59 19.74 10.42
N GLU A 167 -18.01 18.75 11.12
CA GLU A 167 -18.74 17.83 11.99
C GLU A 167 -19.35 18.52 13.21
N HIS A 168 -18.73 19.58 13.74
CA HIS A 168 -19.27 20.36 14.85
C HIS A 168 -20.38 21.36 14.45
N LYS A 169 -20.63 21.54 13.14
CA LYS A 169 -21.67 22.45 12.62
C LYS A 169 -22.93 21.70 12.12
N SER A 170 -22.88 20.40 12.07
CA SER A 170 -24.00 19.52 11.69
C SER A 170 -24.68 18.93 12.91
#